data_90a40998ac0c736b0e066b05c28ff587
#
_entry.id   90a40998ac0c736b0e066b05c28ff587
#
_cell.length_a   1.000
_cell.length_b   1.000
_cell.length_c   1.000
_cell.angle_alpha   90.00
_cell.angle_beta   90.00
_cell.angle_gamma   90.00
#
_symmetry.space_group_name_H-M   'P 1'
#
loop_
_entity.id
_entity.type
_entity.pdbx_description
1 polymer ?
#
loop_
_entity_poly.entity_id
_entity_poly.type
_entity_poly.pdbx_seq_one_letter_code
_entity_poly.pdbx_strand_id
1 'polypeptide(L)'
;PEVRKVAAKYKELSFPEIEKLTSSRFHEFRLCGLVILTLKFKSSKEASDQQKIFNFYMKQAKAGYVNNWDLVDVTAPILGAYLVGQKDPYPFLEKLSRSKSLWERRLAIIFTFAFIRAGELDPTIEISQKLLKDDHDLIHKAVGWMLREVGKQDGQLLRTFLTANASQMPRTMLRYSIEKFNESERRKWLSY
;
A
#
# COMPACT_ATOMS: atom_id res chain seq x y z
N PRO A 1 15.53 3.59 11.79
CA PRO A 1 16.51 2.51 11.94
C PRO A 1 16.34 1.78 13.27
N GLU A 2 16.28 2.48 14.41
CA GLU A 2 16.27 1.88 15.77
C GLU A 2 15.04 1.00 16.01
N VAL A 3 13.83 1.45 15.69
CA VAL A 3 12.60 0.67 15.85
C VAL A 3 12.71 -0.69 15.12
N ARG A 4 13.34 -0.73 13.94
CA ARG A 4 13.52 -2.01 13.20
C ARG A 4 14.49 -2.96 13.88
N LYS A 5 15.53 -2.44 14.54
CA LYS A 5 16.46 -3.27 15.33
C LYS A 5 15.75 -3.88 16.54
N VAL A 6 14.95 -3.08 17.25
CA VAL A 6 14.14 -3.55 18.38
C VAL A 6 13.13 -4.60 17.87
N ALA A 7 12.39 -4.33 16.82
CA ALA A 7 11.42 -5.26 16.25
C ALA A 7 12.07 -6.60 15.87
N ALA A 8 13.27 -6.58 15.28
CA ALA A 8 14.00 -7.81 14.92
C ALA A 8 14.39 -8.63 16.16
N LYS A 9 14.78 -7.98 17.27
CA LYS A 9 15.10 -8.65 18.53
C LYS A 9 13.88 -9.34 19.15
N TYR A 10 12.69 -8.75 18.98
CA TYR A 10 11.44 -9.23 19.59
C TYR A 10 10.47 -9.84 18.57
N LYS A 11 10.96 -10.37 17.45
CA LYS A 11 10.12 -10.92 16.37
C LYS A 11 9.25 -12.13 16.80
N GLU A 12 9.58 -12.79 17.91
CA GLU A 12 8.86 -13.95 18.41
C GLU A 12 7.68 -13.60 19.34
N LEU A 13 7.40 -12.33 19.62
CA LEU A 13 6.26 -11.91 20.42
C LEU A 13 4.96 -12.53 19.91
N SER A 14 4.10 -12.92 20.85
CA SER A 14 2.75 -13.44 20.56
C SER A 14 1.81 -12.33 20.05
N PHE A 15 0.71 -12.70 19.38
CA PHE A 15 -0.28 -11.71 18.93
C PHE A 15 -0.83 -10.83 20.06
N PRO A 16 -1.16 -11.34 21.26
CA PRO A 16 -1.58 -10.48 22.37
C PRO A 16 -0.52 -9.44 22.79
N GLU A 17 0.76 -9.78 22.76
CA GLU A 17 1.84 -8.85 23.06
C GLU A 17 2.02 -7.80 21.95
N ILE A 18 1.93 -8.23 20.69
CA ILE A 18 1.95 -7.32 19.54
C ILE A 18 0.73 -6.38 19.59
N GLU A 19 -0.44 -6.85 20.02
CA GLU A 19 -1.64 -6.00 20.15
C GLU A 19 -1.43 -4.88 21.17
N LYS A 20 -0.74 -5.13 22.30
CA LYS A 20 -0.37 -4.09 23.25
C LYS A 20 0.53 -3.01 22.64
N LEU A 21 1.42 -3.41 21.73
CA LEU A 21 2.26 -2.45 21.01
C LEU A 21 1.44 -1.66 19.98
N THR A 22 0.66 -2.35 19.13
CA THR A 22 -0.10 -1.71 18.04
C THR A 22 -1.23 -0.82 18.55
N SER A 23 -1.81 -1.09 19.71
CA SER A 23 -2.84 -0.25 20.34
C SER A 23 -2.28 0.88 21.19
N SER A 24 -0.95 1.03 21.30
CA SER A 24 -0.31 2.07 22.08
C SER A 24 -0.61 3.48 21.56
N ARG A 25 -0.73 4.45 22.47
CA ARG A 25 -0.78 5.89 22.11
C ARG A 25 0.52 6.39 21.47
N PHE A 26 1.65 5.72 21.74
CA PHE A 26 2.96 6.10 21.20
C PHE A 26 3.15 5.54 19.80
N HIS A 27 3.49 6.40 18.86
CA HIS A 27 3.65 6.05 17.44
C HIS A 27 4.72 4.95 17.22
N GLU A 28 5.87 5.11 17.89
CA GLU A 28 7.01 4.19 17.76
C GLU A 28 6.67 2.77 18.23
N PHE A 29 5.80 2.64 19.24
CA PHE A 29 5.34 1.34 19.70
C PHE A 29 4.41 0.69 18.68
N ARG A 30 3.47 1.45 18.09
CA ARG A 30 2.65 0.95 16.99
C ARG A 30 3.52 0.51 15.82
N LEU A 31 4.46 1.35 15.41
CA LEU A 31 5.41 1.02 14.34
C LEU A 31 6.20 -0.25 14.67
N CYS A 32 6.70 -0.40 15.89
CA CYS A 32 7.43 -1.60 16.31
C CYS A 32 6.57 -2.86 16.18
N GLY A 33 5.36 -2.86 16.74
CA GLY A 33 4.43 -3.98 16.65
C GLY A 33 4.09 -4.36 15.20
N LEU A 34 3.86 -3.36 14.35
CA LEU A 34 3.56 -3.56 12.92
C LEU A 34 4.77 -4.08 12.14
N VAL A 35 6.00 -3.62 12.45
CA VAL A 35 7.22 -4.16 11.85
C VAL A 35 7.44 -5.61 12.28
N ILE A 36 7.16 -5.98 13.54
CA ILE A 36 7.21 -7.38 13.99
C ILE A 36 6.27 -8.25 13.16
N LEU A 37 5.04 -7.79 12.86
CA LEU A 37 4.11 -8.53 11.99
C LEU A 37 4.71 -8.76 10.59
N THR A 38 5.38 -7.77 10.02
CA THR A 38 6.02 -7.93 8.70
C THR A 38 7.16 -8.94 8.73
N LEU A 39 7.92 -9.00 9.83
CA LEU A 39 9.00 -9.98 10.01
C LEU A 39 8.43 -11.39 10.16
N LYS A 40 7.38 -11.57 10.97
CA LYS A 40 6.66 -12.84 11.11
C LYS A 40 6.11 -13.31 9.76
N PHE A 41 5.47 -12.41 8.99
CA PHE A 41 4.93 -12.73 7.68
C PHE A 41 6.01 -13.23 6.71
N LYS A 42 7.15 -12.54 6.66
CA LYS A 42 8.29 -12.93 5.80
C LYS A 42 8.92 -14.27 6.20
N SER A 43 8.93 -14.60 7.48
CA SER A 43 9.49 -15.87 7.97
C SER A 43 8.50 -17.03 7.89
N SER A 44 7.21 -16.73 7.73
CA SER A 44 6.14 -17.74 7.66
C SER A 44 6.16 -18.44 6.30
N LYS A 45 6.24 -19.78 6.33
CA LYS A 45 6.19 -20.63 5.14
C LYS A 45 4.78 -21.13 4.84
N GLU A 46 3.96 -21.26 5.87
CA GLU A 46 2.61 -21.80 5.78
C GLU A 46 1.59 -20.72 5.43
N ALA A 47 0.75 -20.96 4.42
CA ALA A 47 -0.30 -20.05 4.00
C ALA A 47 -1.29 -19.74 5.13
N SER A 48 -1.57 -20.73 6.00
CA SER A 48 -2.45 -20.56 7.16
C SER A 48 -1.91 -19.55 8.18
N ASP A 49 -0.59 -19.50 8.36
CA ASP A 49 0.03 -18.53 9.28
C ASP A 49 0.11 -17.13 8.65
N GLN A 50 0.39 -17.05 7.35
CA GLN A 50 0.30 -15.79 6.62
C GLN A 50 -1.13 -15.21 6.69
N GLN A 51 -2.15 -16.05 6.56
CA GLN A 51 -3.56 -15.67 6.72
C GLN A 51 -3.86 -15.11 8.12
N LYS A 52 -3.39 -15.79 9.17
CA LYS A 52 -3.56 -15.35 10.57
C LYS A 52 -2.92 -13.96 10.77
N ILE A 53 -1.69 -13.76 10.27
CA ILE A 53 -0.98 -12.49 10.37
C ILE A 53 -1.72 -11.38 9.60
N PHE A 54 -2.16 -11.66 8.38
CA PHE A 54 -2.91 -10.71 7.57
C PHE A 54 -4.23 -10.32 8.23
N ASN A 55 -4.99 -11.29 8.72
CA ASN A 55 -6.25 -11.04 9.43
C ASN A 55 -6.04 -10.23 10.72
N PHE A 56 -4.97 -10.52 11.47
CA PHE A 56 -4.61 -9.74 12.65
C PHE A 56 -4.28 -8.29 12.26
N TYR A 57 -3.47 -8.09 11.23
CA TYR A 57 -3.16 -6.75 10.71
C TYR A 57 -4.43 -5.98 10.30
N MET A 58 -5.35 -6.61 9.58
CA MET A 58 -6.61 -5.98 9.19
C MET A 58 -7.52 -5.66 10.38
N LYS A 59 -7.48 -6.47 11.46
CA LYS A 59 -8.12 -6.14 12.73
C LYS A 59 -7.54 -4.84 13.31
N GLN A 60 -6.21 -4.69 13.33
CA GLN A 60 -5.55 -3.47 13.83
C GLN A 60 -5.87 -2.25 12.96
N ALA A 61 -5.91 -2.41 11.63
CA ALA A 61 -6.27 -1.33 10.72
C ALA A 61 -7.72 -0.85 10.94
N LYS A 62 -8.67 -1.78 11.06
CA LYS A 62 -10.09 -1.46 11.36
C LYS A 62 -10.27 -0.81 12.71
N ALA A 63 -9.47 -1.17 13.71
CA ALA A 63 -9.49 -0.55 15.03
C ALA A 63 -8.87 0.85 15.04
N GLY A 64 -8.33 1.33 13.92
CA GLY A 64 -7.74 2.67 13.81
C GLY A 64 -6.31 2.79 14.31
N TYR A 65 -5.60 1.68 14.50
CA TYR A 65 -4.22 1.68 15.00
C TYR A 65 -3.18 1.81 13.87
N VAL A 66 -3.57 1.54 12.62
CA VAL A 66 -2.76 1.81 11.41
C VAL A 66 -3.20 3.17 10.85
N ASN A 67 -2.80 4.24 11.50
CA ASN A 67 -3.36 5.58 11.33
C ASN A 67 -2.33 6.66 10.98
N ASN A 68 -1.27 6.27 10.30
CA ASN A 68 -0.29 7.18 9.72
C ASN A 68 0.26 6.58 8.42
N TRP A 69 0.71 7.45 7.49
CA TRP A 69 1.22 7.03 6.20
C TRP A 69 2.42 6.08 6.31
N ASP A 70 3.34 6.32 7.25
CA ASP A 70 4.52 5.48 7.45
C ASP A 70 4.17 4.08 7.98
N LEU A 71 3.12 3.96 8.82
CA LEU A 71 2.63 2.66 9.29
C LEU A 71 2.07 1.82 8.13
N VAL A 72 1.35 2.45 7.20
CA VAL A 72 0.82 1.80 6.00
C VAL A 72 1.97 1.43 5.06
N ASP A 73 2.84 2.39 4.73
CA ASP A 73 3.86 2.25 3.70
C ASP A 73 4.97 1.24 4.07
N VAL A 74 5.20 1.04 5.38
CA VAL A 74 6.14 0.03 5.88
C VAL A 74 5.54 -1.38 5.84
N THR A 75 4.23 -1.53 5.99
CA THR A 75 3.57 -2.82 6.19
C THR A 75 2.87 -3.35 4.94
N ALA A 76 2.06 -2.53 4.29
CA ALA A 76 1.21 -2.95 3.18
C ALA A 76 1.99 -3.54 1.98
N PRO A 77 3.17 -3.02 1.58
CA PRO A 77 3.98 -3.62 0.51
C PRO A 77 4.44 -5.06 0.77
N ILE A 78 4.43 -5.47 2.04
CA ILE A 78 4.85 -6.81 2.46
C ILE A 78 3.64 -7.70 2.65
N LEU A 79 2.67 -7.24 3.44
CA LEU A 79 1.49 -8.01 3.79
C LEU A 79 0.53 -8.19 2.60
N GLY A 80 0.57 -7.29 1.62
CA GLY A 80 -0.16 -7.43 0.36
C GLY A 80 0.19 -8.69 -0.43
N ALA A 81 1.35 -9.30 -0.19
CA ALA A 81 1.73 -10.56 -0.81
C ALA A 81 0.77 -11.71 -0.47
N TYR A 82 0.06 -11.63 0.66
CA TYR A 82 -1.02 -12.57 0.97
C TYR A 82 -2.15 -12.52 -0.06
N LEU A 83 -2.46 -11.36 -0.61
CA LEU A 83 -3.54 -11.15 -1.57
C LEU A 83 -3.19 -11.69 -2.96
N VAL A 84 -1.91 -11.65 -3.37
CA VAL A 84 -1.43 -12.15 -4.67
C VAL A 84 -1.77 -13.64 -4.86
N GLY A 85 -1.74 -14.44 -3.80
CA GLY A 85 -2.10 -15.86 -3.85
C GLY A 85 -3.59 -16.17 -3.79
N GLN A 86 -4.47 -15.17 -3.70
CA GLN A 86 -5.92 -15.38 -3.57
C GLN A 86 -6.57 -15.51 -4.96
N LYS A 87 -7.64 -16.32 -5.03
CA LYS A 87 -8.38 -16.55 -6.29
C LYS A 87 -8.94 -15.25 -6.88
N ASP A 88 -9.46 -14.37 -6.05
CA ASP A 88 -10.03 -13.08 -6.46
C ASP A 88 -9.82 -12.04 -5.35
N PRO A 89 -8.71 -11.29 -5.36
CA PRO A 89 -8.41 -10.28 -4.36
C PRO A 89 -9.14 -8.95 -4.62
N TYR A 90 -9.72 -8.76 -5.81
CA TYR A 90 -10.25 -7.47 -6.25
C TYR A 90 -11.42 -6.97 -5.39
N PRO A 91 -12.47 -7.76 -5.04
CA PRO A 91 -13.56 -7.28 -4.21
C PRO A 91 -13.08 -6.77 -2.83
N PHE A 92 -12.04 -7.38 -2.29
CA PHE A 92 -11.43 -6.92 -1.04
C PHE A 92 -10.74 -5.56 -1.20
N LEU A 93 -9.91 -5.40 -2.23
CA LEU A 93 -9.23 -4.13 -2.52
C LEU A 93 -10.23 -3.02 -2.87
N GLU A 94 -11.24 -3.34 -3.66
CA GLU A 94 -12.31 -2.39 -4.02
C GLU A 94 -13.08 -1.93 -2.79
N LYS A 95 -13.43 -2.84 -1.87
CA LYS A 95 -14.08 -2.49 -0.62
C LYS A 95 -13.25 -1.50 0.21
N LEU A 96 -11.94 -1.72 0.31
CA LEU A 96 -11.05 -0.80 1.01
C LEU A 96 -10.97 0.55 0.30
N SER A 97 -10.91 0.58 -1.04
CA SER A 97 -10.84 1.84 -1.80
C SER A 97 -12.07 2.74 -1.65
N ARG A 98 -13.21 2.16 -1.27
CA ARG A 98 -14.47 2.89 -1.02
C ARG A 98 -14.69 3.24 0.45
N SER A 99 -13.74 2.93 1.33
CA SER A 99 -13.89 3.18 2.76
C SER A 99 -13.90 4.68 3.09
N LYS A 100 -14.67 5.04 4.14
CA LYS A 100 -14.60 6.38 4.75
C LYS A 100 -13.24 6.64 5.42
N SER A 101 -12.54 5.59 5.84
CA SER A 101 -11.21 5.69 6.43
C SER A 101 -10.15 6.01 5.36
N LEU A 102 -9.45 7.14 5.53
CA LEU A 102 -8.28 7.50 4.73
C LEU A 102 -7.26 6.34 4.66
N TRP A 103 -7.03 5.71 5.80
CA TRP A 103 -5.99 4.68 5.91
C TRP A 103 -6.37 3.38 5.22
N GLU A 104 -7.66 3.00 5.25
CA GLU A 104 -8.14 1.85 4.48
C GLU A 104 -8.05 2.11 2.97
N ARG A 105 -8.39 3.33 2.50
CA ARG A 105 -8.20 3.69 1.08
C ARG A 105 -6.72 3.68 0.69
N ARG A 106 -5.83 4.15 1.58
CA ARG A 106 -4.40 4.07 1.34
C ARG A 106 -3.90 2.62 1.31
N LEU A 107 -4.40 1.76 2.21
CA LEU A 107 -4.11 0.32 2.19
C LEU A 107 -4.53 -0.32 0.87
N ALA A 108 -5.70 0.03 0.32
CA ALA A 108 -6.18 -0.53 -0.94
C ALA A 108 -5.14 -0.38 -2.06
N ILE A 109 -4.59 0.82 -2.22
CA ILE A 109 -3.63 1.09 -3.29
C ILE A 109 -2.22 0.59 -2.94
N ILE A 110 -1.76 0.70 -1.70
CA ILE A 110 -0.40 0.25 -1.35
C ILE A 110 -0.27 -1.28 -1.31
N PHE A 111 -1.33 -2.02 -1.01
CA PHE A 111 -1.33 -3.48 -1.15
C PHE A 111 -1.02 -3.93 -2.58
N THR A 112 -1.41 -3.14 -3.59
CA THR A 112 -1.14 -3.49 -5.00
C THR A 112 0.35 -3.47 -5.35
N PHE A 113 1.22 -2.92 -4.50
CA PHE A 113 2.67 -2.99 -4.70
C PHE A 113 3.19 -4.44 -4.71
N ALA A 114 2.55 -5.34 -3.95
CA ALA A 114 2.88 -6.76 -3.98
C ALA A 114 2.55 -7.40 -5.34
N PHE A 115 1.42 -7.02 -5.95
CA PHE A 115 1.02 -7.45 -7.29
C PHE A 115 1.99 -6.91 -8.36
N ILE A 116 2.37 -5.64 -8.28
CA ILE A 116 3.39 -5.06 -9.18
C ILE A 116 4.67 -5.91 -9.11
N ARG A 117 5.14 -6.28 -7.92
CA ARG A 117 6.32 -7.13 -7.75
C ARG A 117 6.16 -8.53 -8.32
N ALA A 118 4.95 -9.05 -8.37
CA ALA A 118 4.62 -10.34 -8.99
C ALA A 118 4.43 -10.24 -10.51
N GLY A 119 4.49 -9.04 -11.10
CA GLY A 119 4.25 -8.81 -12.52
C GLY A 119 2.77 -8.65 -12.89
N GLU A 120 1.89 -8.57 -11.90
CA GLU A 120 0.45 -8.38 -12.07
C GLU A 120 0.11 -6.89 -11.92
N LEU A 121 -0.07 -6.17 -13.03
CA LEU A 121 -0.22 -4.71 -13.02
C LEU A 121 -1.68 -4.25 -12.96
N ASP A 122 -2.62 -5.07 -13.46
CA ASP A 122 -4.05 -4.73 -13.55
C ASP A 122 -4.69 -4.33 -12.21
N PRO A 123 -4.45 -5.02 -11.07
CA PRO A 123 -5.02 -4.60 -9.81
C PRO A 123 -4.64 -3.17 -9.41
N THR A 124 -3.41 -2.73 -9.76
CA THR A 124 -2.97 -1.36 -9.51
C THR A 124 -3.71 -0.35 -10.37
N ILE A 125 -3.88 -0.66 -11.66
CA ILE A 125 -4.61 0.19 -12.61
C ILE A 125 -6.06 0.36 -12.16
N GLU A 126 -6.72 -0.74 -11.82
CA GLU A 126 -8.12 -0.75 -11.39
C GLU A 126 -8.36 0.04 -10.10
N ILE A 127 -7.52 -0.17 -9.07
CA ILE A 127 -7.64 0.58 -7.81
C ILE A 127 -7.25 2.06 -8.00
N SER A 128 -6.26 2.36 -8.86
CA SER A 128 -5.92 3.74 -9.21
C SER A 128 -7.11 4.46 -9.86
N GLN A 129 -7.84 3.79 -10.74
CA GLN A 129 -9.05 4.34 -11.37
C GLN A 129 -10.15 4.62 -10.33
N LYS A 130 -10.33 3.76 -9.32
CA LYS A 130 -11.31 3.97 -8.23
C LYS A 130 -10.96 5.18 -7.37
N LEU A 131 -9.66 5.42 -7.14
CA LEU A 131 -9.15 6.49 -6.29
C LEU A 131 -8.77 7.76 -7.06
N LEU A 132 -9.05 7.82 -8.36
CA LEU A 132 -8.66 8.93 -9.23
C LEU A 132 -9.16 10.29 -8.73
N LYS A 133 -10.37 10.31 -8.17
CA LYS A 133 -11.05 11.52 -7.68
C LYS A 133 -11.08 11.61 -6.15
N ASP A 134 -10.20 10.91 -5.44
CA ASP A 134 -10.08 11.06 -4.00
C ASP A 134 -9.63 12.48 -3.64
N ASP A 135 -10.19 13.06 -2.59
CA ASP A 135 -9.91 14.45 -2.21
C ASP A 135 -8.62 14.61 -1.39
N HIS A 136 -8.04 13.50 -0.91
CA HIS A 136 -6.95 13.58 0.06
C HIS A 136 -5.56 13.46 -0.57
N ASP A 137 -4.67 14.43 -0.32
CA ASP A 137 -3.31 14.49 -0.87
C ASP A 137 -2.45 13.23 -0.58
N LEU A 138 -2.63 12.59 0.58
CA LEU A 138 -1.94 11.33 0.90
C LEU A 138 -2.39 10.17 0.00
N ILE A 139 -3.63 10.19 -0.52
CA ILE A 139 -4.07 9.21 -1.52
C ILE A 139 -3.49 9.57 -2.89
N HIS A 140 -3.47 10.85 -3.27
CA HIS A 140 -2.84 11.29 -4.52
C HIS A 140 -1.38 10.84 -4.61
N LYS A 141 -0.61 11.01 -3.52
CA LYS A 141 0.78 10.54 -3.43
C LYS A 141 0.89 9.03 -3.56
N ALA A 142 0.02 8.28 -2.88
CA ALA A 142 0.05 6.83 -2.90
C ALA A 142 -0.29 6.27 -4.28
N VAL A 143 -1.36 6.76 -4.91
CA VAL A 143 -1.75 6.35 -6.27
C VAL A 143 -0.65 6.73 -7.28
N GLY A 144 -0.15 7.96 -7.22
CA GLY A 144 0.94 8.39 -8.09
C GLY A 144 2.20 7.54 -7.91
N TRP A 145 2.54 7.16 -6.67
CA TRP A 145 3.66 6.25 -6.41
C TRP A 145 3.42 4.87 -7.04
N MET A 146 2.26 4.26 -6.85
CA MET A 146 1.97 2.93 -7.42
C MET A 146 1.94 2.97 -8.95
N LEU A 147 1.36 4.00 -9.57
CA LEU A 147 1.41 4.20 -11.02
C LEU A 147 2.85 4.36 -11.53
N ARG A 148 3.70 5.07 -10.80
CA ARG A 148 5.14 5.15 -11.11
C ARG A 148 5.82 3.79 -11.07
N GLU A 149 5.49 2.95 -10.11
CA GLU A 149 6.04 1.59 -10.02
C GLU A 149 5.54 0.71 -11.18
N VAL A 150 4.27 0.84 -11.58
CA VAL A 150 3.75 0.23 -12.83
C VAL A 150 4.57 0.70 -14.02
N GLY A 151 4.79 2.01 -14.17
CA GLY A 151 5.54 2.56 -15.29
C GLY A 151 7.01 2.14 -15.38
N LYS A 152 7.61 1.66 -14.28
CA LYS A 152 8.94 1.07 -14.29
C LYS A 152 8.95 -0.35 -14.91
N GLN A 153 7.85 -1.08 -14.84
CA GLN A 153 7.71 -2.40 -15.43
C GLN A 153 7.13 -2.33 -16.84
N ASP A 154 6.06 -1.54 -17.01
CA ASP A 154 5.40 -1.30 -18.29
C ASP A 154 5.11 0.19 -18.48
N GLY A 155 6.04 0.88 -19.14
CA GLY A 155 5.88 2.30 -19.45
C GLY A 155 4.76 2.59 -20.42
N GLN A 156 4.39 1.62 -21.29
CA GLN A 156 3.29 1.79 -22.23
C GLN A 156 1.92 1.70 -21.53
N LEU A 157 1.78 0.79 -20.58
CA LEU A 157 0.57 0.68 -19.77
C LEU A 157 0.33 1.98 -18.97
N LEU A 158 1.40 2.55 -18.38
CA LEU A 158 1.30 3.85 -17.70
C LEU A 158 0.85 4.96 -18.68
N ARG A 159 1.42 5.03 -19.89
CA ARG A 159 1.02 6.03 -20.89
C ARG A 159 -0.44 5.88 -21.32
N THR A 160 -0.90 4.66 -21.47
CA THR A 160 -2.32 4.37 -21.77
C THR A 160 -3.22 4.88 -20.66
N PHE A 161 -2.88 4.61 -19.40
CA PHE A 161 -3.62 5.12 -18.25
C PHE A 161 -3.63 6.67 -18.22
N LEU A 162 -2.47 7.30 -18.44
CA LEU A 162 -2.35 8.75 -18.45
C LEU A 162 -3.12 9.39 -19.60
N THR A 163 -3.12 8.80 -20.79
CA THR A 163 -3.90 9.30 -21.95
C THR A 163 -5.38 9.41 -21.62
N ALA A 164 -5.91 8.44 -20.89
CA ALA A 164 -7.32 8.41 -20.51
C ALA A 164 -7.66 9.32 -19.31
N ASN A 165 -6.70 9.62 -18.45
CA ASN A 165 -6.99 10.15 -17.13
C ASN A 165 -6.26 11.45 -16.77
N ALA A 166 -5.15 11.82 -17.41
CA ALA A 166 -4.25 12.90 -16.97
C ALA A 166 -4.97 14.25 -16.74
N SER A 167 -5.95 14.58 -17.58
CA SER A 167 -6.74 15.82 -17.46
C SER A 167 -7.63 15.89 -16.22
N GLN A 168 -7.94 14.73 -15.62
CA GLN A 168 -8.79 14.61 -14.43
C GLN A 168 -7.97 14.30 -13.16
N MET A 169 -6.68 13.95 -13.31
CA MET A 169 -5.83 13.60 -12.18
C MET A 169 -5.50 14.82 -11.33
N PRO A 170 -5.56 14.72 -9.99
CA PRO A 170 -4.94 15.70 -9.11
C PRO A 170 -3.47 15.92 -9.47
N ARG A 171 -3.01 17.17 -9.45
CA ARG A 171 -1.63 17.52 -9.88
C ARG A 171 -0.55 16.75 -9.10
N THR A 172 -0.75 16.51 -7.81
CA THR A 172 0.16 15.70 -7.00
C THR A 172 0.23 14.27 -7.53
N MET A 173 -0.91 13.64 -7.81
CA MET A 173 -0.99 12.27 -8.35
C MET A 173 -0.25 12.17 -9.68
N LEU A 174 -0.52 13.09 -10.61
CA LEU A 174 0.13 13.13 -11.92
C LEU A 174 1.66 13.30 -11.78
N ARG A 175 2.13 14.27 -10.97
CA ARG A 175 3.56 14.50 -10.77
C ARG A 175 4.30 13.29 -10.24
N TYR A 176 3.71 12.57 -9.28
CA TYR A 176 4.29 11.34 -8.73
C TYR A 176 4.35 10.22 -9.77
N SER A 177 3.29 10.04 -10.56
CA SER A 177 3.23 8.96 -11.55
C SER A 177 4.28 9.10 -12.66
N ILE A 178 4.58 10.34 -13.09
CA ILE A 178 5.52 10.63 -14.20
C ILE A 178 6.95 10.93 -13.74
N GLU A 179 7.27 10.77 -12.46
CA GLU A 179 8.59 11.15 -11.89
C GLU A 179 9.78 10.53 -12.63
N LYS A 180 9.61 9.32 -13.17
CA LYS A 180 10.67 8.58 -13.87
C LYS A 180 10.71 8.81 -15.39
N PHE A 181 9.78 9.58 -15.93
CA PHE A 181 9.85 9.99 -17.32
C PHE A 181 10.95 11.06 -17.54
N ASN A 182 11.47 11.15 -18.76
CA ASN A 182 12.37 12.22 -19.13
C ASN A 182 11.68 13.59 -19.07
N GLU A 183 12.46 14.67 -19.05
CA GLU A 183 11.92 16.00 -18.82
C GLU A 183 10.94 16.46 -19.93
N SER A 184 11.22 16.13 -21.20
CA SER A 184 10.35 16.45 -22.32
C SER A 184 8.99 15.81 -22.20
N GLU A 185 8.96 14.51 -21.86
CA GLU A 185 7.71 13.76 -21.66
C GLU A 185 6.95 14.24 -20.41
N ARG A 186 7.65 14.55 -19.33
CA ARG A 186 7.03 15.13 -18.12
C ARG A 186 6.33 16.47 -18.43
N ARG A 187 6.98 17.36 -19.18
CA ARG A 187 6.38 18.63 -19.60
C ARG A 187 5.10 18.42 -20.42
N LYS A 188 5.11 17.47 -21.35
CA LYS A 188 3.92 17.10 -22.14
C LYS A 188 2.76 16.69 -21.23
N TRP A 189 2.97 15.79 -20.26
CA TRP A 189 1.91 15.35 -19.35
C TRP A 189 1.45 16.45 -18.38
N LEU A 190 2.32 17.38 -18.02
CA LEU A 190 1.98 18.49 -17.14
C LEU A 190 1.23 19.62 -17.86
N SER A 191 1.12 19.61 -19.18
CA SER A 191 0.33 20.58 -19.96
C SER A 191 -1.17 20.23 -20.02
N TYR A 192 -1.57 19.04 -19.58
CA TYR A 192 -2.98 18.67 -19.39
C TYR A 192 -3.47 19.26 -18.06
#